data_46cf1f74e91e0aee631a8d20052246bf
#
_entry.id   46cf1f74e91e0aee631a8d20052246bf
#
_cell.length_a   1.000
_cell.length_b   1.000
_cell.length_c   1.000
_cell.angle_alpha   90.00
_cell.angle_beta   90.00
_cell.angle_gamma   90.00
#
_symmetry.space_group_name_H-M   'P 1'
#
loop_
_entity.id
_entity.type
_entity.pdbx_description
1 polymer ?
#
loop_
_entity_poly.entity_id
_entity_poly.type
_entity_poly.pdbx_seq_one_letter_code
_entity_poly.pdbx_strand_id
1 'polypeptide(L)'
;MMLYIKHSRIRIIKFFSILIIGLVGVAACTGGPQATTSETLVNAANKTLINFMNRKDLDRFNSQLSAAAGIAIFPSVYKAGFFAGAEGGNGILISKNSTGTWGYPAFYTLASGSWGIQFGGQKSGIVFIIRNRGAVEALIKHQGKLSAGMNVAAGNLGTGLEGGITTNLGADILAYSDSKGLFTGVALKGSAMVRRNDLNSEYYGKNLEPKSIIIQHAHQNPQANILRKTLNQ
;
A
#
# COMPACT_ATOMS: atom_id res chain seq x y z
N MET A 1 -25.28 67.92 -34.39
CA MET A 1 -24.27 66.85 -34.56
C MET A 1 -24.15 66.12 -33.23
N MET A 2 -25.15 65.31 -32.93
CA MET A 2 -25.23 64.60 -31.66
C MET A 2 -26.19 63.43 -31.88
N LEU A 3 -25.65 62.22 -32.13
CA LEU A 3 -26.42 60.98 -32.17
C LEU A 3 -25.56 59.89 -32.81
N TYR A 4 -24.57 59.35 -32.03
CA TYR A 4 -23.99 58.05 -32.39
C TYR A 4 -23.07 57.51 -31.28
N ILE A 5 -23.58 57.28 -30.10
CA ILE A 5 -22.90 56.43 -29.12
C ILE A 5 -23.97 55.82 -28.17
N LYS A 6 -24.72 54.83 -28.58
CA LYS A 6 -25.60 54.10 -27.63
C LYS A 6 -25.88 52.63 -27.93
N HIS A 7 -25.06 51.97 -28.75
CA HIS A 7 -25.35 50.56 -29.06
C HIS A 7 -24.20 49.56 -28.80
N SER A 8 -23.11 50.00 -28.16
CA SER A 8 -21.95 49.12 -27.97
C SER A 8 -21.85 48.43 -26.58
N ARG A 9 -22.66 48.82 -25.59
CA ARG A 9 -22.53 48.29 -24.22
C ARG A 9 -23.44 47.11 -23.88
N ILE A 10 -24.38 46.74 -24.70
CA ILE A 10 -25.37 45.68 -24.41
C ILE A 10 -24.92 44.30 -24.93
N ARG A 11 -23.95 44.21 -25.83
CA ARG A 11 -23.48 42.94 -26.38
C ARG A 11 -22.39 42.25 -25.55
N ILE A 12 -21.68 42.95 -24.70
CA ILE A 12 -20.58 42.38 -23.88
C ILE A 12 -21.11 41.67 -22.63
N ILE A 13 -22.27 42.09 -22.11
CA ILE A 13 -22.84 41.50 -20.89
C ILE A 13 -23.51 40.15 -21.13
N LYS A 14 -23.94 39.86 -22.37
CA LYS A 14 -24.56 38.56 -22.71
C LYS A 14 -23.56 37.42 -22.96
N PHE A 15 -22.29 37.71 -23.22
CA PHE A 15 -21.27 36.67 -23.41
C PHE A 15 -20.64 36.19 -22.10
N PHE A 16 -20.69 36.98 -21.03
CA PHE A 16 -20.14 36.60 -19.73
C PHE A 16 -21.08 35.73 -18.90
N SER A 17 -22.39 35.75 -19.19
CA SER A 17 -23.38 34.93 -18.44
C SER A 17 -23.49 33.49 -18.91
N ILE A 18 -22.94 33.13 -20.05
CA ILE A 18 -22.98 31.74 -20.58
C ILE A 18 -21.75 30.91 -20.13
N LEU A 19 -20.67 31.59 -19.72
CA LEU A 19 -19.45 30.91 -19.29
C LEU A 19 -19.48 30.44 -17.83
N ILE A 20 -20.43 30.91 -17.01
CA ILE A 20 -20.52 30.54 -15.59
C ILE A 20 -21.41 29.30 -15.37
N ILE A 21 -22.24 28.90 -16.31
CA ILE A 21 -23.14 27.73 -16.18
C ILE A 21 -22.45 26.41 -16.56
N GLY A 22 -21.28 26.47 -17.23
CA GLY A 22 -20.53 25.29 -17.62
C GLY A 22 -19.63 24.66 -16.52
N LEU A 23 -19.48 25.33 -15.36
CA LEU A 23 -18.49 24.91 -14.34
C LEU A 23 -19.10 24.21 -13.10
N VAL A 24 -20.42 23.99 -13.06
CA VAL A 24 -21.11 23.36 -11.91
C VAL A 24 -21.42 21.87 -12.14
N GLY A 25 -21.10 21.33 -13.32
CA GLY A 25 -21.44 19.96 -13.71
C GLY A 25 -20.39 18.86 -13.50
N VAL A 26 -19.23 19.12 -12.89
CA VAL A 26 -18.14 18.12 -12.76
C VAL A 26 -17.85 17.72 -11.30
N ALA A 27 -18.70 18.09 -10.37
CA ALA A 27 -18.51 17.77 -8.94
C ALA A 27 -19.32 16.55 -8.47
N ALA A 28 -19.60 15.56 -9.32
CA ALA A 28 -20.38 14.41 -8.90
C ALA A 28 -19.90 13.12 -9.59
N CYS A 29 -18.63 12.72 -9.40
CA CYS A 29 -18.16 11.34 -9.53
C CYS A 29 -16.76 11.21 -8.90
N THR A 30 -16.55 11.68 -7.69
CA THR A 30 -15.47 11.20 -6.85
C THR A 30 -16.05 10.12 -5.94
N GLY A 31 -16.43 8.99 -6.54
CA GLY A 31 -16.54 7.75 -5.79
C GLY A 31 -15.14 7.43 -5.30
N GLY A 32 -14.79 7.90 -4.10
CA GLY A 32 -13.61 7.43 -3.40
C GLY A 32 -13.65 5.91 -3.32
N PRO A 33 -12.49 5.22 -3.20
CA PRO A 33 -12.49 3.77 -3.07
C PRO A 33 -13.46 3.39 -1.95
N GLN A 34 -14.44 2.56 -2.28
CA GLN A 34 -15.36 2.01 -1.29
C GLN A 34 -14.52 1.42 -0.16
N ALA A 35 -14.76 1.88 1.07
CA ALA A 35 -14.05 1.38 2.23
C ALA A 35 -14.29 -0.13 2.30
N THR A 36 -13.25 -0.92 2.05
CA THR A 36 -13.31 -2.37 2.22
C THR A 36 -13.40 -2.67 3.70
N THR A 37 -14.32 -3.55 4.10
CA THR A 37 -14.36 -4.03 5.48
C THR A 37 -13.05 -4.76 5.82
N SER A 38 -12.67 -4.78 7.07
CA SER A 38 -11.47 -5.45 7.56
C SER A 38 -11.41 -6.93 7.16
N GLU A 39 -12.52 -7.65 7.23
CA GLU A 39 -12.61 -9.06 6.81
C GLU A 39 -12.36 -9.23 5.30
N THR A 40 -12.96 -8.37 4.47
CA THR A 40 -12.74 -8.36 3.03
C THR A 40 -11.26 -8.13 2.71
N LEU A 41 -10.61 -7.26 3.45
CA LEU A 41 -9.19 -6.95 3.28
C LEU A 41 -8.29 -8.15 3.64
N VAL A 42 -8.60 -8.89 4.72
CA VAL A 42 -7.89 -10.13 5.09
C VAL A 42 -8.06 -11.20 4.00
N ASN A 43 -9.26 -11.37 3.47
CA ASN A 43 -9.52 -12.30 2.37
C ASN A 43 -8.78 -11.91 1.09
N ALA A 44 -8.75 -10.62 0.75
CA ALA A 44 -7.99 -10.10 -0.39
C ALA A 44 -6.48 -10.29 -0.19
N ALA A 45 -5.96 -10.08 1.02
CA ALA A 45 -4.57 -10.33 1.37
C ALA A 45 -4.20 -11.81 1.19
N ASN A 46 -5.07 -12.73 1.62
CA ASN A 46 -4.86 -14.16 1.41
C ASN A 46 -4.79 -14.54 -0.08
N LYS A 47 -5.71 -14.02 -0.91
CA LYS A 47 -5.68 -14.24 -2.37
C LYS A 47 -4.40 -13.70 -2.99
N THR A 48 -3.98 -12.51 -2.58
CA THR A 48 -2.72 -11.91 -3.05
C THR A 48 -1.53 -12.77 -2.67
N LEU A 49 -1.46 -13.24 -1.43
CA LEU A 49 -0.39 -14.14 -0.98
C LEU A 49 -0.31 -15.41 -1.85
N ILE A 50 -1.43 -16.09 -2.07
CA ILE A 50 -1.50 -17.29 -2.91
C ILE A 50 -1.00 -16.98 -4.33
N ASN A 51 -1.39 -15.85 -4.90
CA ASN A 51 -0.93 -15.43 -6.22
C ASN A 51 0.60 -15.28 -6.26
N PHE A 52 1.20 -14.65 -5.25
CA PHE A 52 2.67 -14.50 -5.17
C PHE A 52 3.38 -15.84 -4.97
N MET A 53 2.85 -16.74 -4.13
CA MET A 53 3.40 -18.07 -3.90
C MET A 53 3.44 -18.94 -5.15
N ASN A 54 2.46 -18.76 -6.06
CA ASN A 54 2.32 -19.53 -7.30
C ASN A 54 3.10 -18.92 -8.48
N ARG A 55 3.77 -17.78 -8.31
CA ARG A 55 4.54 -17.13 -9.37
C ARG A 55 5.88 -17.82 -9.61
N LYS A 56 6.07 -18.34 -10.82
CA LYS A 56 7.30 -19.03 -11.24
C LYS A 56 8.50 -18.08 -11.41
N ASP A 57 8.25 -16.81 -11.63
CA ASP A 57 9.29 -15.76 -11.78
C ASP A 57 9.79 -15.22 -10.43
N LEU A 58 9.30 -15.77 -9.31
CA LEU A 58 9.69 -15.40 -7.95
C LEU A 58 10.30 -16.60 -7.21
N ASP A 59 11.35 -17.20 -7.76
CA ASP A 59 11.98 -18.44 -7.30
C ASP A 59 12.28 -18.49 -5.79
N ARG A 60 12.59 -17.34 -5.20
CA ARG A 60 12.96 -17.25 -3.78
C ARG A 60 11.82 -16.78 -2.87
N PHE A 61 10.64 -16.46 -3.41
CA PHE A 61 9.56 -15.91 -2.60
C PHE A 61 9.17 -16.85 -1.46
N ASN A 62 8.90 -18.12 -1.76
CA ASN A 62 8.43 -19.10 -0.78
C ASN A 62 9.50 -19.40 0.28
N SER A 63 10.77 -19.52 -0.11
CA SER A 63 11.87 -19.72 0.85
C SER A 63 12.08 -18.51 1.76
N GLN A 64 11.95 -17.28 1.23
CA GLN A 64 12.02 -16.07 2.05
C GLN A 64 10.80 -15.95 2.99
N LEU A 65 9.61 -16.33 2.51
CA LEU A 65 8.38 -16.33 3.32
C LEU A 65 8.49 -17.31 4.49
N SER A 66 8.97 -18.52 4.27
CA SER A 66 9.12 -19.52 5.33
C SER A 66 10.12 -19.07 6.41
N ALA A 67 11.18 -18.37 6.03
CA ALA A 67 12.18 -17.80 6.93
C ALA A 67 11.78 -16.47 7.57
N ALA A 68 10.67 -15.86 7.14
CA ALA A 68 10.26 -14.52 7.57
C ALA A 68 9.86 -14.46 9.05
N ALA A 69 10.16 -13.34 9.70
CA ALA A 69 9.62 -12.97 11.02
C ALA A 69 8.26 -12.29 10.92
N GLY A 70 7.96 -11.67 9.77
CA GLY A 70 6.68 -11.01 9.51
C GLY A 70 6.43 -10.81 8.02
N ILE A 71 5.19 -10.48 7.68
CA ILE A 71 4.77 -10.16 6.32
C ILE A 71 3.76 -9.02 6.34
N ALA A 72 3.88 -8.07 5.42
CA ALA A 72 2.83 -7.10 5.16
C ALA A 72 2.31 -7.28 3.73
N ILE A 73 0.98 -7.28 3.56
CA ILE A 73 0.32 -7.56 2.29
C ILE A 73 -0.66 -6.44 2.00
N PHE A 74 -0.47 -5.78 0.86
CA PHE A 74 -1.32 -4.71 0.33
C PHE A 74 -1.93 -5.18 -1.00
N PRO A 75 -3.18 -5.69 -1.00
CA PRO A 75 -3.78 -6.32 -2.19
C PRO A 75 -4.01 -5.36 -3.35
N SER A 76 -4.16 -4.08 -3.04
CA SER A 76 -4.47 -3.05 -4.03
C SER A 76 -3.84 -1.74 -3.61
N VAL A 77 -2.70 -1.42 -4.22
CA VAL A 77 -2.05 -0.13 -4.12
C VAL A 77 -2.31 0.62 -5.41
N TYR A 78 -2.90 1.79 -5.30
CA TYR A 78 -3.21 2.66 -6.43
C TYR A 78 -2.17 3.75 -6.53
N LYS A 79 -1.67 3.95 -7.73
CA LYS A 79 -0.77 5.05 -8.06
C LYS A 79 -1.51 6.04 -8.95
N ALA A 80 -1.48 7.31 -8.57
CA ALA A 80 -2.02 8.40 -9.37
C ALA A 80 -1.06 9.59 -9.35
N GLY A 81 -0.81 10.22 -10.51
CA GLY A 81 0.02 11.43 -10.59
C GLY A 81 0.45 11.76 -12.01
N PHE A 82 0.86 13.01 -12.21
CA PHE A 82 1.32 13.52 -13.50
C PHE A 82 2.81 13.97 -13.43
N PHE A 83 3.21 14.80 -12.49
CA PHE A 83 4.60 15.21 -12.20
C PHE A 83 5.02 14.83 -10.79
N ALA A 84 4.07 14.83 -9.87
CA ALA A 84 4.19 14.28 -8.53
C ALA A 84 3.04 13.30 -8.36
N GLY A 85 3.33 12.11 -7.85
CA GLY A 85 2.35 11.06 -7.65
C GLY A 85 2.19 10.73 -6.18
N ALA A 86 1.00 10.27 -5.82
CA ALA A 86 0.73 9.61 -4.57
C ALA A 86 0.37 8.15 -4.85
N GLU A 87 0.89 7.28 -4.01
CA GLU A 87 0.54 5.86 -4.02
C GLU A 87 -0.10 5.53 -2.68
N GLY A 88 -1.15 4.73 -2.69
CA GLY A 88 -1.80 4.33 -1.45
C GLY A 88 -2.67 3.10 -1.61
N GLY A 89 -2.75 2.32 -0.54
CA GLY A 89 -3.60 1.15 -0.49
C GLY A 89 -3.66 0.55 0.91
N ASN A 90 -4.83 0.00 1.26
CA ASN A 90 -5.00 -0.69 2.53
C ASN A 90 -4.41 -2.10 2.48
N GLY A 91 -3.89 -2.55 3.59
CA GLY A 91 -3.29 -3.86 3.75
C GLY A 91 -3.20 -4.28 5.20
N ILE A 92 -2.50 -5.36 5.42
CA ILE A 92 -2.31 -5.98 6.73
C ILE A 92 -0.82 -6.19 7.02
N LEU A 93 -0.47 -6.22 8.29
CA LEU A 93 0.80 -6.71 8.82
C LEU A 93 0.51 -7.88 9.76
N ILE A 94 1.25 -8.95 9.62
CA ILE A 94 1.20 -10.12 10.51
C ILE A 94 2.62 -10.59 10.81
N SER A 95 2.89 -11.08 12.02
CA SER A 95 4.22 -11.56 12.43
C SER A 95 4.17 -12.92 13.11
N LYS A 96 5.30 -13.59 13.15
CA LYS A 96 5.48 -14.78 13.97
C LYS A 96 5.79 -14.42 15.41
N ASN A 97 5.28 -15.20 16.34
CA ASN A 97 5.67 -15.13 17.74
C ASN A 97 7.04 -15.79 17.99
N SER A 98 7.48 -15.86 19.24
CA SER A 98 8.75 -16.47 19.64
C SER A 98 8.84 -17.99 19.34
N THR A 99 7.72 -18.68 19.17
CA THR A 99 7.66 -20.12 18.81
C THR A 99 7.57 -20.33 17.30
N GLY A 100 7.64 -19.26 16.48
CA GLY A 100 7.54 -19.35 15.01
C GLY A 100 6.11 -19.45 14.48
N THR A 101 5.11 -19.34 15.33
CA THR A 101 3.70 -19.42 14.92
C THR A 101 3.21 -18.04 14.44
N TRP A 102 2.55 -18.00 13.29
CA TRP A 102 1.93 -16.79 12.77
C TRP A 102 0.81 -16.28 13.71
N GLY A 103 0.86 -15.01 14.05
CA GLY A 103 -0.14 -14.32 14.86
C GLY A 103 -1.40 -13.94 14.06
N TYR A 104 -1.97 -12.80 14.39
CA TYR A 104 -3.16 -12.23 13.75
C TYR A 104 -2.87 -10.85 13.15
N PRO A 105 -3.63 -10.41 12.13
CA PRO A 105 -3.28 -9.22 11.36
C PRO A 105 -3.60 -7.93 12.09
N ALA A 106 -2.74 -6.91 11.94
CA ALA A 106 -3.08 -5.51 12.17
C ALA A 106 -3.18 -4.77 10.84
N PHE A 107 -4.03 -3.75 10.77
CA PHE A 107 -4.38 -3.06 9.55
C PHE A 107 -3.58 -1.77 9.37
N TYR A 108 -3.13 -1.56 8.13
CA TYR A 108 -2.32 -0.41 7.71
C TYR A 108 -2.75 0.10 6.34
N THR A 109 -2.45 1.35 6.07
CA THR A 109 -2.43 1.91 4.72
C THR A 109 -0.98 2.13 4.32
N LEU A 110 -0.55 1.56 3.21
CA LEU A 110 0.70 1.95 2.57
C LEU A 110 0.48 3.31 1.93
N ALA A 111 1.34 4.26 2.24
CA ALA A 111 1.37 5.59 1.63
C ALA A 111 2.78 5.89 1.13
N SER A 112 2.90 6.34 -0.11
CA SER A 112 4.17 6.72 -0.72
C SER A 112 3.99 7.95 -1.58
N GLY A 113 4.98 8.86 -1.54
CA GLY A 113 5.10 9.94 -2.51
C GLY A 113 6.04 9.51 -3.64
N SER A 114 5.68 9.75 -4.88
CA SER A 114 6.54 9.50 -6.03
C SER A 114 6.74 10.78 -6.84
N TRP A 115 7.98 11.00 -7.31
CA TRP A 115 8.32 12.06 -8.25
C TRP A 115 8.67 11.41 -9.58
N GLY A 116 8.05 11.85 -10.66
CA GLY A 116 8.35 11.34 -11.99
C GLY A 116 7.19 11.47 -12.97
N ILE A 117 7.52 11.52 -14.27
CA ILE A 117 6.55 11.59 -15.35
C ILE A 117 5.98 10.19 -15.55
N GLN A 118 4.80 9.91 -14.98
CA GLN A 118 4.05 8.70 -15.28
C GLN A 118 2.58 9.07 -15.51
N PHE A 119 2.09 8.73 -16.69
CA PHE A 119 0.69 8.93 -17.07
C PHE A 119 -0.12 7.68 -16.72
N GLY A 120 -1.21 7.86 -16.00
CA GLY A 120 -2.21 6.81 -15.78
C GLY A 120 -2.38 6.37 -14.33
N GLY A 121 -3.51 5.73 -14.06
CA GLY A 121 -3.79 5.03 -12.82
C GLY A 121 -3.30 3.59 -12.92
N GLN A 122 -2.47 3.15 -11.99
CA GLN A 122 -2.00 1.78 -11.90
C GLN A 122 -2.44 1.17 -10.57
N LYS A 123 -2.87 -0.08 -10.62
CA LYS A 123 -3.21 -0.88 -9.43
C LYS A 123 -2.24 -2.04 -9.34
N SER A 124 -1.68 -2.28 -8.16
CA SER A 124 -0.76 -3.39 -7.91
C SER A 124 -0.93 -4.00 -6.53
N GLY A 125 -0.71 -5.31 -6.45
CA GLY A 125 -0.49 -6.02 -5.20
C GLY A 125 0.96 -5.87 -4.76
N ILE A 126 1.17 -5.61 -3.47
CA ILE A 126 2.49 -5.45 -2.88
C ILE A 126 2.61 -6.35 -1.67
N VAL A 127 3.73 -7.05 -1.57
CA VAL A 127 4.08 -7.89 -0.43
C VAL A 127 5.45 -7.49 0.11
N PHE A 128 5.52 -7.20 1.40
CA PHE A 128 6.78 -7.02 2.13
C PHE A 128 7.06 -8.26 2.98
N ILE A 129 8.15 -8.95 2.72
CA ILE A 129 8.68 -10.01 3.58
C ILE A 129 9.66 -9.38 4.56
N ILE A 130 9.35 -9.45 5.86
CA ILE A 130 10.15 -8.88 6.94
C ILE A 130 10.98 -10.01 7.54
N ARG A 131 12.30 -9.93 7.36
CA ARG A 131 13.20 -11.07 7.57
C ARG A 131 13.53 -11.34 9.02
N ASN A 132 13.51 -10.30 9.86
CA ASN A 132 13.91 -10.45 11.26
C ASN A 132 12.94 -9.70 12.20
N ARG A 133 12.93 -10.12 13.46
CA ARG A 133 12.05 -9.56 14.48
C ARG A 133 12.36 -8.10 14.77
N GLY A 134 13.63 -7.70 14.74
CA GLY A 134 14.04 -6.32 14.94
C GLY A 134 13.40 -5.37 13.91
N ALA A 135 13.27 -5.80 12.65
CA ALA A 135 12.59 -5.02 11.63
C ALA A 135 11.07 -4.94 11.88
N VAL A 136 10.42 -6.01 12.36
CA VAL A 136 9.00 -5.94 12.78
C VAL A 136 8.82 -4.92 13.91
N GLU A 137 9.68 -4.97 14.93
CA GLU A 137 9.64 -4.04 16.07
C GLU A 137 9.93 -2.60 15.65
N ALA A 138 10.89 -2.39 14.74
CA ALA A 138 11.21 -1.09 14.19
C ALA A 138 10.03 -0.49 13.40
N LEU A 139 9.33 -1.29 12.58
CA LEU A 139 8.10 -0.85 11.90
C LEU A 139 7.04 -0.34 12.87
N ILE A 140 6.82 -1.07 13.97
CA ILE A 140 5.85 -0.65 14.99
C ILE A 140 6.33 0.61 15.72
N LYS A 141 7.61 0.67 16.12
CA LYS A 141 8.22 1.79 16.86
C LYS A 141 8.23 3.08 16.04
N HIS A 142 8.60 2.99 14.76
CA HIS A 142 8.73 4.15 13.86
C HIS A 142 7.44 4.45 13.08
N GLN A 143 6.30 3.99 13.57
CA GLN A 143 4.99 4.23 12.97
C GLN A 143 4.93 3.84 11.48
N GLY A 144 5.60 2.75 11.13
CA GLY A 144 5.57 2.20 9.78
C GLY A 144 6.47 2.90 8.75
N LYS A 145 7.34 3.83 9.14
CA LYS A 145 8.30 4.45 8.21
C LYS A 145 9.31 3.40 7.74
N LEU A 146 9.24 3.02 6.46
CA LEU A 146 10.07 1.95 5.89
C LEU A 146 11.57 2.31 5.76
N SER A 147 11.91 3.60 5.87
CA SER A 147 13.30 4.08 5.77
C SER A 147 13.98 4.34 7.11
N ALA A 148 13.24 4.22 8.24
CA ALA A 148 13.78 4.55 9.56
C ALA A 148 14.52 3.35 10.18
N GLY A 149 15.83 3.29 9.96
CA GLY A 149 16.68 2.26 10.58
C GLY A 149 16.54 0.86 10.02
N MET A 150 15.97 0.71 8.82
CA MET A 150 15.78 -0.58 8.14
C MET A 150 16.26 -0.51 6.69
N ASN A 151 16.84 -1.61 6.21
CA ASN A 151 17.25 -1.75 4.82
C ASN A 151 16.14 -2.45 4.02
N VAL A 152 15.58 -1.75 3.03
CA VAL A 152 14.53 -2.29 2.16
C VAL A 152 15.10 -2.53 0.77
N ALA A 153 14.91 -3.73 0.23
CA ALA A 153 15.33 -4.11 -1.12
C ALA A 153 14.18 -4.70 -1.92
N ALA A 154 14.26 -4.60 -3.25
CA ALA A 154 13.32 -5.26 -4.14
C ALA A 154 13.59 -6.76 -4.16
N GLY A 155 12.54 -7.56 -3.93
CA GLY A 155 12.61 -9.03 -3.92
C GLY A 155 12.60 -9.67 -5.31
N ASN A 156 12.12 -8.95 -6.32
CA ASN A 156 11.93 -9.44 -7.71
C ASN A 156 13.20 -9.40 -8.59
N LEU A 157 14.38 -9.13 -8.04
CA LEU A 157 15.61 -9.13 -8.81
C LEU A 157 16.06 -10.58 -9.07
N GLY A 158 15.25 -11.29 -9.88
CA GLY A 158 15.61 -12.55 -10.51
C GLY A 158 16.15 -12.28 -11.90
N THR A 159 17.28 -12.93 -12.23
CA THR A 159 17.82 -13.18 -13.57
C THR A 159 17.90 -11.96 -14.51
N GLY A 160 19.02 -11.24 -14.46
CA GLY A 160 19.43 -10.37 -15.58
C GLY A 160 20.07 -9.03 -15.27
N LEU A 161 20.17 -8.60 -14.04
CA LEU A 161 20.96 -7.43 -13.67
C LEU A 161 22.03 -7.83 -12.64
N GLU A 162 23.24 -7.94 -13.08
CA GLU A 162 24.44 -8.39 -12.34
C GLU A 162 24.82 -7.50 -11.12
N GLY A 163 23.95 -6.58 -10.70
CA GLY A 163 24.20 -5.71 -9.54
C GLY A 163 23.35 -5.96 -8.31
N GLY A 164 22.38 -6.89 -8.36
CA GLY A 164 21.32 -6.98 -7.33
C GLY A 164 21.53 -7.99 -6.20
N ILE A 165 22.44 -8.92 -6.33
CA ILE A 165 22.57 -10.04 -5.37
C ILE A 165 23.17 -9.58 -4.03
N THR A 166 24.08 -8.62 -4.07
CA THR A 166 24.77 -8.16 -2.85
C THR A 166 23.90 -7.27 -1.96
N THR A 167 22.97 -6.51 -2.55
CA THR A 167 22.09 -5.60 -1.81
C THR A 167 20.96 -6.34 -1.07
N ASN A 168 20.57 -7.53 -1.50
CA ASN A 168 19.49 -8.30 -0.85
C ASN A 168 19.95 -9.09 0.37
N LEU A 169 21.22 -9.42 0.51
CA LEU A 169 21.75 -10.20 1.64
C LEU A 169 21.67 -9.45 2.96
N GLY A 170 21.81 -8.12 2.95
CA GLY A 170 21.73 -7.27 4.13
C GLY A 170 20.37 -6.58 4.32
N ALA A 171 19.37 -6.87 3.46
CA ALA A 171 18.07 -6.22 3.59
C ALA A 171 17.24 -6.81 4.73
N ASP A 172 16.64 -5.94 5.52
CA ASP A 172 15.71 -6.32 6.59
C ASP A 172 14.31 -6.62 6.04
N ILE A 173 13.94 -5.97 4.94
CA ILE A 173 12.64 -6.10 4.27
C ILE A 173 12.86 -6.32 2.77
N LEU A 174 12.20 -7.36 2.23
CA LEU A 174 12.13 -7.61 0.80
C LEU A 174 10.75 -7.23 0.27
N ALA A 175 10.72 -6.37 -0.74
CA ALA A 175 9.50 -5.88 -1.35
C ALA A 175 9.25 -6.59 -2.69
N TYR A 176 8.07 -7.14 -2.85
CA TYR A 176 7.59 -7.79 -4.07
C TYR A 176 6.36 -7.06 -4.61
N SER A 177 6.25 -6.96 -5.93
CA SER A 177 5.08 -6.38 -6.62
C SER A 177 4.64 -7.27 -7.78
N ASP A 178 3.35 -7.29 -8.06
CA ASP A 178 2.79 -7.97 -9.23
C ASP A 178 2.89 -7.12 -10.51
N SER A 179 3.18 -5.84 -10.39
CA SER A 179 3.41 -4.94 -11.53
C SER A 179 4.86 -4.92 -11.96
N LYS A 180 5.10 -5.11 -13.26
CA LYS A 180 6.44 -4.97 -13.85
C LYS A 180 6.89 -3.50 -13.77
N GLY A 181 8.07 -3.26 -13.19
CA GLY A 181 8.73 -1.94 -13.20
C GLY A 181 8.35 -0.97 -12.07
N LEU A 182 7.47 -1.34 -11.13
CA LEU A 182 6.99 -0.42 -10.09
C LEU A 182 7.95 -0.22 -8.92
N PHE A 183 8.84 -1.17 -8.65
CA PHE A 183 9.74 -1.10 -7.51
C PHE A 183 11.20 -1.27 -7.90
N THR A 184 11.81 -0.20 -8.34
CA THR A 184 13.24 -0.02 -8.11
C THR A 184 13.39 0.46 -6.66
N GLY A 185 14.32 -0.10 -5.88
CA GLY A 185 14.43 0.12 -4.43
C GLY A 185 14.47 1.56 -3.90
N VAL A 186 14.46 2.56 -4.80
CA VAL A 186 14.39 3.99 -4.49
C VAL A 186 12.98 4.44 -4.12
N ALA A 187 11.93 3.86 -4.73
CA ALA A 187 10.54 4.25 -4.47
C ALA A 187 10.06 3.88 -3.05
N LEU A 188 10.70 2.89 -2.41
CA LEU A 188 10.34 2.44 -1.07
C LEU A 188 10.89 3.32 0.04
N LYS A 189 11.98 4.06 -0.20
CA LYS A 189 12.64 4.91 0.83
C LYS A 189 11.78 6.08 1.33
N GLY A 190 10.70 6.44 0.63
CA GLY A 190 9.74 7.47 1.04
C GLY A 190 8.40 6.94 1.51
N SER A 191 8.25 5.63 1.62
CA SER A 191 6.97 5.00 1.95
C SER A 191 6.78 4.85 3.45
N ALA A 192 5.52 4.91 3.89
CA ALA A 192 5.12 4.66 5.26
C ALA A 192 3.88 3.74 5.31
N MET A 193 3.84 2.88 6.30
CA MET A 193 2.68 2.06 6.65
C MET A 193 1.93 2.77 7.78
N VAL A 194 0.88 3.52 7.44
CA VAL A 194 0.07 4.28 8.39
C VAL A 194 -0.93 3.35 9.06
N ARG A 195 -1.01 3.39 10.39
CA ARG A 195 -1.96 2.57 11.17
C ARG A 195 -3.41 2.88 10.82
N ARG A 196 -4.23 1.86 10.69
CA ARG A 196 -5.69 1.95 10.50
C ARG A 196 -6.39 1.49 11.77
N ASN A 197 -6.45 2.39 12.75
CA ASN A 197 -7.10 2.11 14.04
C ASN A 197 -8.61 1.82 13.88
N ASP A 198 -9.25 2.43 12.91
CA ASP A 198 -10.63 2.18 12.52
C ASP A 198 -10.84 0.72 12.07
N LEU A 199 -10.01 0.21 11.16
CA LEU A 199 -10.07 -1.19 10.71
C LEU A 199 -9.66 -2.18 11.80
N ASN A 200 -8.68 -1.82 12.66
CA ASN A 200 -8.33 -2.64 13.82
C ASN A 200 -9.51 -2.73 14.77
N SER A 201 -10.19 -1.61 15.05
CA SER A 201 -11.36 -1.58 15.95
C SER A 201 -12.55 -2.35 15.38
N GLU A 202 -12.82 -2.22 14.08
CA GLU A 202 -13.84 -2.99 13.37
C GLU A 202 -13.56 -4.50 13.48
N TYR A 203 -12.32 -4.91 13.22
CA TYR A 203 -11.94 -6.32 13.15
C TYR A 203 -11.92 -7.03 14.51
N TYR A 204 -11.49 -6.34 15.57
CA TYR A 204 -11.36 -6.89 16.92
C TYR A 204 -12.48 -6.49 17.90
N GLY A 205 -13.42 -5.64 17.44
CA GLY A 205 -14.51 -5.14 18.28
C GLY A 205 -14.07 -4.17 19.38
N LYS A 206 -12.80 -3.71 19.36
CA LYS A 206 -12.23 -2.78 20.35
C LYS A 206 -11.02 -2.05 19.80
N ASN A 207 -10.73 -0.87 20.33
CA ASN A 207 -9.56 -0.10 19.96
C ASN A 207 -8.28 -0.78 20.48
N LEU A 208 -7.41 -1.20 19.57
CA LEU A 208 -6.17 -1.92 19.86
C LEU A 208 -4.98 -1.23 19.26
N GLU A 209 -3.91 -1.11 20.04
CA GLU A 209 -2.61 -0.71 19.53
C GLU A 209 -1.97 -1.85 18.72
N PRO A 210 -1.41 -1.60 17.54
CA PRO A 210 -0.73 -2.61 16.74
C PRO A 210 0.34 -3.41 17.49
N LYS A 211 0.99 -2.80 18.48
CA LYS A 211 1.97 -3.49 19.33
C LYS A 211 1.34 -4.68 20.06
N SER A 212 0.11 -4.55 20.57
CA SER A 212 -0.59 -5.63 21.27
C SER A 212 -0.98 -6.78 20.35
N ILE A 213 -1.24 -6.48 19.08
CA ILE A 213 -1.59 -7.48 18.07
C ILE A 213 -0.33 -8.16 17.53
N ILE A 214 0.65 -7.36 17.07
CA ILE A 214 1.79 -7.83 16.27
C ILE A 214 2.96 -8.31 17.13
N ILE A 215 3.25 -7.64 18.25
CA ILE A 215 4.42 -7.98 19.09
C ILE A 215 4.02 -8.88 20.24
N GLN A 216 2.93 -8.54 20.93
CA GLN A 216 2.47 -9.27 22.12
C GLN A 216 1.57 -10.46 21.77
N HIS A 217 1.01 -10.52 20.54
CA HIS A 217 0.09 -11.57 20.09
C HIS A 217 -1.09 -11.80 21.04
N ALA A 218 -1.55 -10.71 21.70
CA ALA A 218 -2.56 -10.76 22.75
C ALA A 218 -3.99 -10.88 22.23
N HIS A 219 -4.20 -10.79 20.91
CA HIS A 219 -5.52 -10.74 20.29
C HIS A 219 -5.65 -11.74 19.16
N GLN A 220 -6.85 -12.32 19.03
CA GLN A 220 -7.17 -13.34 18.04
C GLN A 220 -8.49 -12.98 17.33
N ASN A 221 -8.58 -13.35 16.06
CA ASN A 221 -9.84 -13.38 15.32
C ASN A 221 -9.80 -14.58 14.35
N PRO A 222 -10.67 -15.59 14.53
CA PRO A 222 -10.67 -16.83 13.72
C PRO A 222 -10.86 -16.60 12.22
N GLN A 223 -11.39 -15.44 11.80
CA GLN A 223 -11.54 -15.10 10.39
C GLN A 223 -10.19 -15.09 9.65
N ALA A 224 -9.07 -14.79 10.32
CA ALA A 224 -7.73 -14.85 9.75
C ALA A 224 -7.13 -16.27 9.66
N ASN A 225 -7.81 -17.31 10.15
CA ASN A 225 -7.22 -18.66 10.20
C ASN A 225 -6.91 -19.22 8.80
N ILE A 226 -7.67 -18.85 7.77
CA ILE A 226 -7.39 -19.25 6.38
C ILE A 226 -6.05 -18.64 5.93
N LEU A 227 -5.84 -17.36 6.16
CA LEU A 227 -4.57 -16.68 5.84
C LEU A 227 -3.40 -17.31 6.62
N ARG A 228 -3.57 -17.57 7.92
CA ARG A 228 -2.56 -18.20 8.76
C ARG A 228 -2.20 -19.61 8.28
N LYS A 229 -3.18 -20.38 7.79
CA LYS A 229 -2.96 -21.70 7.18
C LYS A 229 -2.15 -21.56 5.88
N THR A 230 -2.46 -20.60 5.04
CA THR A 230 -1.70 -20.32 3.81
C THR A 230 -0.23 -19.95 4.12
N LEU A 231 0.00 -19.16 5.17
CA LEU A 231 1.35 -18.75 5.60
C LEU A 231 2.21 -19.91 6.14
N ASN A 232 1.60 -21.05 6.47
CA ASN A 232 2.28 -22.25 6.98
C ASN A 232 2.52 -23.33 5.89
N GLN A 233 2.19 -23.05 4.64
CA GLN A 233 2.49 -23.93 3.49
C GLN A 233 3.91 -23.74 3.00
#